data_81767494ce8fcf2a09fa422fbd3caf5a
#
_entry.id   81767494ce8fcf2a09fa422fbd3caf5a
#
_cell.length_a   1.000
_cell.length_b   1.000
_cell.length_c   1.000
_cell.angle_alpha   90.00
_cell.angle_beta   90.00
_cell.angle_gamma   90.00
#
_symmetry.space_group_name_H-M   'P 1'
#
loop_
_entity.id
_entity.type
_entity.pdbx_description
1 polymer ?
#
loop_
_entity_poly.entity_id
_entity_poly.type
_entity_poly.pdbx_seq_one_letter_code
_entity_poly.pdbx_strand_id
1 'polypeptide(L)'
;MKTIKAIILCALLSLTSSAFADGEFTMSFSDVKIEAGSTADLKVTFNSQVTIAGWQMFLYLPKGIEIAYDEEDEEYSIALSDLHAKKHACEVTKAKDGSMMLVMTGGTKTYEMSGNSGDLCTITLKASADFSGSSDVAVNKIRISDKSGKAYAMADTSFKLEGGSTGIKDVEAEGGVKANGKYLKDGKIVIKKGDKEFNALGGRTK
;
A
#
# COMPACT_ATOMS: atom_id res chain seq x y z
N MET A 1 6.89 31.22 8.88
CA MET A 1 8.03 30.96 7.99
C MET A 1 7.92 29.54 7.46
N LYS A 2 6.99 29.30 6.51
CA LYS A 2 6.57 27.94 6.03
C LYS A 2 6.76 27.74 4.52
N THR A 3 7.82 28.24 3.88
CA THR A 3 7.88 28.25 2.41
C THR A 3 9.20 27.84 1.76
N ILE A 4 10.00 26.97 2.40
CA ILE A 4 11.30 26.59 1.80
C ILE A 4 11.40 25.08 1.48
N LYS A 5 10.39 24.24 1.80
CA LYS A 5 10.47 22.79 1.55
C LYS A 5 10.17 22.34 0.10
N ALA A 6 9.73 23.21 -0.77
CA ALA A 6 9.20 22.82 -2.10
C ALA A 6 10.20 22.84 -3.27
N ILE A 7 11.46 23.20 -3.09
CA ILE A 7 12.35 23.51 -4.23
C ILE A 7 13.36 22.40 -4.59
N ILE A 8 13.58 21.43 -3.73
CA ILE A 8 14.62 20.39 -3.95
C ILE A 8 14.14 19.21 -4.82
N LEU A 9 12.83 19.05 -4.98
CA LEU A 9 12.23 17.89 -5.65
C LEU A 9 12.38 17.88 -7.20
N CYS A 10 12.76 19.01 -7.82
CA CYS A 10 12.81 19.11 -9.29
C CYS A 10 14.13 18.63 -9.94
N ALA A 11 15.18 18.36 -9.19
CA ALA A 11 16.50 18.04 -9.76
C ALA A 11 16.68 16.59 -10.24
N LEU A 12 15.83 15.67 -9.82
CA LEU A 12 15.90 14.24 -10.22
C LEU A 12 15.09 13.90 -11.47
N LEU A 13 14.32 14.84 -12.00
CA LEU A 13 13.39 14.61 -13.12
C LEU A 13 13.99 14.80 -14.52
N SER A 14 15.23 15.26 -14.65
CA SER A 14 15.87 15.57 -15.94
C SER A 14 16.97 14.59 -16.35
N LEU A 15 16.93 13.33 -15.90
CA LEU A 15 17.89 12.34 -16.40
C LEU A 15 17.41 11.78 -17.73
N THR A 16 18.13 12.19 -18.78
CA THR A 16 18.16 11.64 -20.13
C THR A 16 18.03 10.13 -20.15
N SER A 17 17.28 9.63 -21.13
CA SER A 17 17.12 8.21 -21.47
C SER A 17 18.47 7.51 -21.67
N SER A 18 19.12 7.10 -20.59
CA SER A 18 20.17 6.09 -20.66
C SER A 18 19.49 4.73 -20.75
N ALA A 19 19.96 3.89 -21.69
CA ALA A 19 19.54 2.51 -21.80
C ALA A 19 19.72 1.85 -20.42
N PHE A 20 18.60 1.42 -19.83
CA PHE A 20 18.60 0.73 -18.54
C PHE A 20 19.14 -0.69 -18.78
N ALA A 21 20.16 -1.10 -18.04
CA ALA A 21 20.58 -2.50 -18.01
C ALA A 21 19.52 -3.29 -17.24
N ASP A 22 18.82 -4.17 -17.93
CA ASP A 22 17.87 -5.10 -17.32
C ASP A 22 18.59 -5.99 -16.30
N GLY A 23 18.04 -6.11 -15.09
CA GLY A 23 18.49 -7.07 -14.08
C GLY A 23 19.44 -6.53 -13.01
N GLU A 24 19.81 -5.24 -13.01
CA GLU A 24 20.69 -4.70 -11.96
C GLU A 24 20.02 -4.55 -10.61
N PHE A 25 18.67 -4.46 -10.56
CA PHE A 25 17.90 -4.51 -9.32
C PHE A 25 16.47 -5.01 -9.54
N THR A 26 15.87 -5.48 -8.46
CA THR A 26 14.46 -5.85 -8.38
C THR A 26 13.83 -5.27 -7.12
N MET A 27 12.56 -4.90 -7.19
CA MET A 27 11.70 -4.64 -6.03
C MET A 27 10.51 -5.58 -6.08
N SER A 28 10.11 -6.08 -4.92
CA SER A 28 8.94 -6.94 -4.75
C SER A 28 8.02 -6.35 -3.71
N PHE A 29 6.72 -6.55 -3.92
CA PHE A 29 5.65 -6.00 -3.11
C PHE A 29 4.81 -7.16 -2.57
N SER A 30 4.50 -7.15 -1.27
CA SER A 30 3.60 -8.15 -0.70
C SER A 30 2.17 -7.92 -1.17
N ASP A 31 1.41 -9.00 -1.32
CA ASP A 31 -0.03 -8.87 -1.40
C ASP A 31 -0.58 -8.34 -0.07
N VAL A 32 -1.66 -7.55 -0.14
CA VAL A 32 -2.27 -6.89 1.02
C VAL A 32 -3.72 -7.30 1.16
N LYS A 33 -4.09 -7.74 2.37
CA LYS A 33 -5.49 -7.92 2.77
C LYS A 33 -5.86 -6.82 3.74
N ILE A 34 -6.90 -6.07 3.41
CA ILE A 34 -7.34 -4.93 4.19
C ILE A 34 -8.86 -4.94 4.37
N GLU A 35 -9.34 -4.78 5.59
CA GLU A 35 -10.76 -4.66 5.88
C GLU A 35 -11.22 -3.21 5.70
N ALA A 36 -12.49 -3.03 5.35
CA ALA A 36 -13.07 -1.69 5.23
C ALA A 36 -12.92 -0.89 6.54
N GLY A 37 -12.47 0.35 6.44
CA GLY A 37 -12.23 1.24 7.57
C GLY A 37 -10.99 0.90 8.41
N SER A 38 -10.16 -0.07 7.99
CA SER A 38 -8.95 -0.47 8.72
C SER A 38 -7.67 -0.04 8.00
N THR A 39 -6.54 -0.37 8.61
CA THR A 39 -5.20 -0.22 8.01
C THR A 39 -4.55 -1.58 7.80
N ALA A 40 -3.64 -1.67 6.84
CA ALA A 40 -2.80 -2.84 6.61
C ALA A 40 -1.46 -2.43 6.00
N ASP A 41 -0.44 -3.25 6.21
CA ASP A 41 0.92 -2.97 5.78
C ASP A 41 1.24 -3.61 4.42
N LEU A 42 1.73 -2.79 3.50
CA LEU A 42 2.39 -3.19 2.28
C LEU A 42 3.90 -3.26 2.54
N LYS A 43 4.48 -4.45 2.50
CA LYS A 43 5.92 -4.64 2.62
C LYS A 43 6.58 -4.57 1.25
N VAL A 44 7.63 -3.77 1.17
CA VAL A 44 8.47 -3.64 -0.03
C VAL A 44 9.84 -4.22 0.27
N THR A 45 10.29 -5.16 -0.55
CA THR A 45 11.62 -5.77 -0.48
C THR A 45 12.41 -5.46 -1.75
N PHE A 46 13.72 -5.56 -1.69
CA PHE A 46 14.58 -5.31 -2.84
C PHE A 46 15.79 -6.25 -2.89
N ASN A 47 16.33 -6.38 -4.09
CA ASN A 47 17.64 -7.00 -4.34
C ASN A 47 18.32 -6.18 -5.44
N SER A 48 19.57 -5.76 -5.23
CA SER A 48 20.32 -4.87 -6.12
C SER A 48 21.78 -5.32 -6.25
N GLN A 49 22.35 -5.17 -7.42
CA GLN A 49 23.79 -5.36 -7.63
C GLN A 49 24.60 -4.10 -7.33
N VAL A 50 23.93 -2.97 -7.15
CA VAL A 50 24.55 -1.68 -6.83
C VAL A 50 24.04 -1.18 -5.48
N THR A 51 24.91 -0.44 -4.76
CA THR A 51 24.52 0.18 -3.50
C THR A 51 23.56 1.34 -3.77
N ILE A 52 22.42 1.33 -3.10
CA ILE A 52 21.35 2.31 -3.30
C ILE A 52 21.60 3.54 -2.44
N ALA A 53 21.51 4.72 -3.06
CA ALA A 53 21.57 6.01 -2.37
C ALA A 53 20.25 6.80 -2.47
N GLY A 54 19.36 6.39 -3.36
CA GLY A 54 18.02 6.94 -3.50
C GLY A 54 17.12 5.98 -4.26
N TRP A 55 15.82 6.06 -4.01
CA TRP A 55 14.83 5.32 -4.79
C TRP A 55 13.54 6.12 -4.96
N GLN A 56 12.79 5.78 -6.00
CA GLN A 56 11.45 6.30 -6.24
C GLN A 56 10.54 5.23 -6.80
N MET A 57 9.23 5.39 -6.57
CA MET A 57 8.18 4.59 -7.16
C MET A 57 6.86 5.38 -7.21
N PHE A 58 5.94 4.94 -8.05
CA PHE A 58 4.59 5.49 -8.15
C PHE A 58 3.57 4.39 -7.88
N LEU A 59 2.70 4.58 -6.90
CA LEU A 59 1.61 3.68 -6.56
C LEU A 59 0.30 4.21 -7.14
N TYR A 60 -0.42 3.37 -7.87
CA TYR A 60 -1.74 3.68 -8.42
C TYR A 60 -2.82 3.02 -7.57
N LEU A 61 -3.09 3.62 -6.41
CA LEU A 61 -4.04 3.09 -5.44
C LEU A 61 -5.48 3.19 -5.96
N PRO A 62 -6.32 2.14 -5.80
CA PRO A 62 -7.71 2.19 -6.20
C PRO A 62 -8.51 3.16 -5.32
N LYS A 63 -9.69 3.56 -5.81
CA LYS A 63 -10.59 4.42 -5.04
C LYS A 63 -10.91 3.79 -3.69
N GLY A 64 -10.83 4.58 -2.63
CA GLY A 64 -11.08 4.15 -1.25
C GLY A 64 -9.86 3.56 -0.55
N ILE A 65 -8.69 3.55 -1.20
CA ILE A 65 -7.41 3.22 -0.56
C ILE A 65 -6.48 4.42 -0.64
N GLU A 66 -5.82 4.71 0.46
CA GLU A 66 -4.82 5.77 0.58
C GLU A 66 -3.62 5.29 1.41
N ILE A 67 -2.49 5.96 1.32
CA ILE A 67 -1.42 5.79 2.30
C ILE A 67 -1.89 6.48 3.59
N ALA A 68 -1.81 5.77 4.72
CA ALA A 68 -2.19 6.34 6.00
C ALA A 68 -1.39 7.62 6.28
N TYR A 69 -2.06 8.65 6.77
CA TYR A 69 -1.49 9.95 7.04
C TYR A 69 -1.77 10.33 8.49
N ASP A 70 -0.74 10.75 9.19
CA ASP A 70 -0.84 11.28 10.54
C ASP A 70 -1.01 12.80 10.47
N GLU A 71 -2.16 13.29 10.95
CA GLU A 71 -2.47 14.72 10.91
C GLU A 71 -1.72 15.51 11.99
N GLU A 72 -1.27 14.87 13.08
CA GLU A 72 -0.54 15.52 14.17
C GLU A 72 0.90 15.78 13.75
N ASP A 73 1.54 14.78 13.17
CA ASP A 73 2.93 14.86 12.71
C ASP A 73 3.05 15.40 11.26
N GLU A 74 1.94 15.57 10.56
CA GLU A 74 1.88 15.97 9.14
C GLU A 74 2.71 15.03 8.23
N GLU A 75 2.72 13.71 8.52
CA GLU A 75 3.54 12.73 7.81
C GLU A 75 2.72 11.52 7.31
N TYR A 76 3.14 10.96 6.18
CA TYR A 76 2.64 9.68 5.70
C TYR A 76 3.29 8.52 6.47
N SER A 77 2.50 7.50 6.79
CA SER A 77 2.95 6.33 7.55
C SER A 77 3.79 5.39 6.68
N ILE A 78 5.09 5.71 6.60
CA ILE A 78 6.10 4.91 5.89
C ILE A 78 7.27 4.66 6.83
N ALA A 79 7.50 3.39 7.17
CA ALA A 79 8.64 2.96 7.96
C ALA A 79 9.77 2.48 7.04
N LEU A 80 10.87 3.22 7.00
CA LEU A 80 12.09 2.80 6.32
C LEU A 80 12.78 1.68 7.13
N SER A 81 13.38 0.70 6.45
CA SER A 81 14.11 -0.38 7.11
C SER A 81 15.41 0.10 7.74
N ASP A 82 16.01 -0.72 8.61
CA ASP A 82 17.31 -0.45 9.26
C ASP A 82 18.49 -0.38 8.28
N LEU A 83 18.28 -0.79 7.03
CA LEU A 83 19.27 -0.65 5.97
C LEU A 83 19.46 0.81 5.53
N HIS A 84 18.50 1.68 5.83
CA HIS A 84 18.58 3.10 5.50
C HIS A 84 19.51 3.84 6.46
N ALA A 85 20.26 4.80 5.93
CA ALA A 85 21.00 5.73 6.77
C ALA A 85 20.02 6.61 7.59
N LYS A 86 20.41 7.01 8.80
CA LYS A 86 19.58 7.89 9.67
C LYS A 86 19.16 9.23 9.05
N LYS A 87 19.79 9.61 7.94
CA LYS A 87 19.48 10.85 7.20
C LYS A 87 18.59 10.61 5.98
N HIS A 88 18.25 9.35 5.70
CA HIS A 88 17.26 9.07 4.67
C HIS A 88 15.88 9.47 5.17
N ALA A 89 15.11 10.07 4.29
CA ALA A 89 13.70 10.37 4.49
C ALA A 89 12.93 9.98 3.23
N CYS A 90 11.71 9.50 3.41
CA CYS A 90 10.79 9.22 2.32
C CYS A 90 9.76 10.34 2.23
N GLU A 91 9.71 11.03 1.10
CA GLU A 91 8.69 12.02 0.80
C GLU A 91 7.60 11.41 -0.07
N VAL A 92 6.36 11.75 0.21
CA VAL A 92 5.19 11.32 -0.55
C VAL A 92 4.52 12.53 -1.18
N THR A 93 4.23 12.45 -2.47
CA THR A 93 3.54 13.50 -3.20
C THR A 93 2.45 12.90 -4.08
N LYS A 94 1.26 13.47 -4.03
CA LYS A 94 0.18 13.10 -4.95
C LYS A 94 0.42 13.74 -6.31
N ALA A 95 0.59 12.93 -7.34
CA ALA A 95 0.79 13.37 -8.71
C ALA A 95 -0.53 13.84 -9.36
N LYS A 96 -0.43 14.53 -10.50
CA LYS A 96 -1.61 15.05 -11.21
C LYS A 96 -2.55 13.97 -11.73
N ASP A 97 -2.04 12.79 -12.01
CA ASP A 97 -2.79 11.60 -12.45
C ASP A 97 -3.42 10.83 -11.29
N GLY A 98 -3.26 11.32 -10.06
CA GLY A 98 -3.80 10.71 -8.85
C GLY A 98 -2.90 9.65 -8.22
N SER A 99 -1.79 9.27 -8.87
CA SER A 99 -0.83 8.34 -8.29
C SER A 99 -0.08 8.97 -7.11
N MET A 100 0.38 8.12 -6.19
CA MET A 100 1.22 8.53 -5.06
C MET A 100 2.68 8.28 -5.43
N MET A 101 3.44 9.36 -5.58
CA MET A 101 4.88 9.31 -5.81
C MET A 101 5.61 9.25 -4.47
N LEU A 102 6.40 8.22 -4.27
CA LEU A 102 7.28 8.05 -3.12
C LEU A 102 8.72 8.25 -3.58
N VAL A 103 9.46 9.07 -2.85
CA VAL A 103 10.87 9.35 -3.12
C VAL A 103 11.67 9.30 -1.83
N MET A 104 12.67 8.43 -1.75
CA MET A 104 13.62 8.39 -0.66
C MET A 104 14.92 9.07 -1.07
N THR A 105 15.36 10.00 -0.27
CA THR A 105 16.63 10.73 -0.46
C THR A 105 17.38 10.92 0.86
N GLY A 106 18.68 11.18 0.77
CA GLY A 106 19.51 11.62 1.91
C GLY A 106 19.61 13.15 2.06
N GLY A 107 18.76 13.89 1.37
CA GLY A 107 18.80 15.36 1.37
C GLY A 107 19.97 15.91 0.55
N THR A 108 20.74 16.84 1.15
CA THR A 108 21.87 17.52 0.45
C THR A 108 23.15 16.67 0.34
N LYS A 109 23.22 15.55 1.04
CA LYS A 109 24.35 14.62 0.97
C LYS A 109 23.84 13.27 0.50
N THR A 110 24.64 12.61 -0.34
CA THR A 110 24.35 11.27 -0.82
C THR A 110 24.78 10.26 0.23
N TYR A 111 23.83 9.66 0.92
CA TYR A 111 24.05 8.54 1.82
C TYR A 111 23.66 7.25 1.12
N GLU A 112 24.39 6.19 1.38
CA GLU A 112 24.10 4.85 0.84
C GLU A 112 23.38 4.01 1.88
N MET A 113 22.53 3.12 1.40
CA MET A 113 21.96 2.06 2.23
C MET A 113 23.07 1.08 2.65
N SER A 114 22.90 0.45 3.82
CA SER A 114 23.90 -0.45 4.40
C SER A 114 23.89 -1.88 3.83
N GLY A 115 23.05 -2.15 2.83
CA GLY A 115 22.93 -3.46 2.20
C GLY A 115 22.32 -3.39 0.81
N ASN A 116 22.44 -4.48 0.08
CA ASN A 116 21.99 -4.59 -1.31
C ASN A 116 20.76 -5.48 -1.47
N SER A 117 20.21 -6.02 -0.39
CA SER A 117 18.98 -6.83 -0.40
C SER A 117 18.34 -6.87 0.96
N GLY A 118 17.02 -7.08 0.99
CA GLY A 118 16.20 -7.18 2.20
C GLY A 118 14.97 -6.31 2.16
N ASP A 119 14.47 -5.95 3.33
CA ASP A 119 13.33 -5.05 3.46
C ASP A 119 13.75 -3.62 3.06
N LEU A 120 12.98 -2.99 2.18
CA LEU A 120 13.16 -1.61 1.78
C LEU A 120 12.38 -0.68 2.71
N CYS A 121 11.08 -0.86 2.75
CA CYS A 121 10.19 -0.10 3.62
C CYS A 121 8.86 -0.85 3.85
N THR A 122 8.12 -0.37 4.82
CA THR A 122 6.72 -0.74 5.05
C THR A 122 5.85 0.49 4.86
N ILE A 123 4.82 0.38 4.04
CA ILE A 123 3.86 1.46 3.74
C ILE A 123 2.52 1.06 4.35
N THR A 124 2.03 1.82 5.32
CA THR A 124 0.71 1.56 5.90
C THR A 124 -0.38 2.11 4.97
N LEU A 125 -1.22 1.24 4.45
CA LEU A 125 -2.40 1.58 3.66
C LEU A 125 -3.61 1.71 4.58
N LYS A 126 -4.54 2.59 4.22
CA LYS A 126 -5.81 2.81 4.92
C LYS A 126 -6.97 2.65 3.94
N ALA A 127 -7.95 1.85 4.31
CA ALA A 127 -9.17 1.66 3.54
C ALA A 127 -10.29 2.55 4.04
N SER A 128 -11.07 3.09 3.13
CA SER A 128 -12.34 3.76 3.47
C SER A 128 -13.37 2.75 4.01
N ALA A 129 -14.37 3.25 4.73
CA ALA A 129 -15.39 2.40 5.35
C ALA A 129 -16.27 1.63 4.35
N ASP A 130 -16.28 2.06 3.11
CA ASP A 130 -17.06 1.47 2.00
C ASP A 130 -16.17 0.67 1.02
N PHE A 131 -14.87 0.54 1.30
CA PHE A 131 -13.97 -0.22 0.44
C PHE A 131 -14.32 -1.71 0.44
N SER A 132 -14.42 -2.29 -0.75
CA SER A 132 -14.71 -3.71 -0.95
C SER A 132 -14.14 -4.19 -2.28
N GLY A 133 -13.96 -5.50 -2.39
CA GLY A 133 -13.46 -6.14 -3.61
C GLY A 133 -11.94 -6.31 -3.63
N SER A 134 -11.42 -6.71 -4.79
CA SER A 134 -9.99 -6.90 -5.01
C SER A 134 -9.54 -6.10 -6.24
N SER A 135 -8.29 -5.68 -6.24
CA SER A 135 -7.67 -4.93 -7.32
C SER A 135 -6.19 -5.26 -7.43
N ASP A 136 -5.67 -5.27 -8.64
CA ASP A 136 -4.23 -5.21 -8.87
C ASP A 136 -3.79 -3.74 -8.79
N VAL A 137 -2.89 -3.45 -7.87
CA VAL A 137 -2.31 -2.11 -7.68
C VAL A 137 -1.06 -2.00 -8.53
N ALA A 138 -1.08 -1.15 -9.54
CA ALA A 138 0.09 -0.91 -10.38
C ALA A 138 1.15 -0.10 -9.62
N VAL A 139 2.41 -0.51 -9.79
CA VAL A 139 3.59 0.20 -9.30
C VAL A 139 4.49 0.49 -10.49
N ASN A 140 4.62 1.76 -10.83
CA ASN A 140 5.29 2.20 -12.04
C ASN A 140 6.46 3.12 -11.74
N LYS A 141 7.30 3.34 -12.77
CA LYS A 141 8.44 4.27 -12.71
C LYS A 141 9.36 3.99 -11.54
N ILE A 142 9.58 2.70 -11.26
CA ILE A 142 10.45 2.25 -10.19
C ILE A 142 11.91 2.51 -10.62
N ARG A 143 12.62 3.28 -9.80
CA ARG A 143 14.01 3.66 -10.05
C ARG A 143 14.80 3.64 -8.76
N ILE A 144 16.08 3.33 -8.89
CA ILE A 144 17.08 3.56 -7.84
C ILE A 144 18.19 4.44 -8.38
N SER A 145 18.95 5.07 -7.52
CA SER A 145 20.20 5.75 -7.86
C SER A 145 21.32 5.29 -6.94
N ASP A 146 22.53 5.22 -7.48
CA ASP A 146 23.75 5.05 -6.70
C ASP A 146 24.27 6.42 -6.21
N LYS A 147 25.37 6.41 -5.44
CA LYS A 147 25.99 7.64 -4.92
C LYS A 147 26.56 8.55 -5.98
N SER A 148 26.84 8.05 -7.18
CA SER A 148 27.32 8.86 -8.31
C SER A 148 26.19 9.59 -9.01
N GLY A 149 24.93 9.30 -8.67
CA GLY A 149 23.73 9.81 -9.31
C GLY A 149 23.33 9.03 -10.56
N LYS A 150 24.00 7.91 -10.87
CA LYS A 150 23.57 7.04 -11.96
C LYS A 150 22.24 6.39 -11.57
N ALA A 151 21.25 6.49 -12.45
CA ALA A 151 19.92 5.94 -12.25
C ALA A 151 19.76 4.59 -12.96
N TYR A 152 19.02 3.70 -12.31
CA TYR A 152 18.63 2.39 -12.81
C TYR A 152 17.12 2.26 -12.70
N ALA A 153 16.47 1.63 -13.66
CA ALA A 153 15.03 1.43 -13.65
C ALA A 153 14.69 -0.05 -13.75
N MET A 154 13.57 -0.41 -13.19
CA MET A 154 12.98 -1.73 -13.43
C MET A 154 11.63 -1.57 -14.14
N ALA A 155 11.16 -2.66 -14.76
CA ALA A 155 9.84 -2.70 -15.39
C ALA A 155 8.74 -2.44 -14.35
N ASP A 156 7.62 -1.90 -14.83
CA ASP A 156 6.42 -1.73 -14.04
C ASP A 156 5.94 -3.10 -13.50
N THR A 157 5.38 -3.11 -12.32
CA THR A 157 4.89 -4.31 -11.64
C THR A 157 3.57 -4.04 -10.95
N SER A 158 3.02 -5.02 -10.26
CA SER A 158 1.81 -4.87 -9.47
C SER A 158 1.82 -5.81 -8.26
N PHE A 159 0.96 -5.54 -7.30
CA PHE A 159 0.62 -6.42 -6.19
C PHE A 159 -0.89 -6.51 -6.05
N LYS A 160 -1.38 -7.58 -5.41
CA LYS A 160 -2.80 -7.76 -5.15
C LYS A 160 -3.22 -7.05 -3.87
N LEU A 161 -4.30 -6.33 -3.95
CA LEU A 161 -5.00 -5.76 -2.82
C LEU A 161 -6.37 -6.44 -2.72
N GLU A 162 -6.61 -7.15 -1.63
CA GLU A 162 -7.87 -7.82 -1.35
C GLU A 162 -8.59 -7.06 -0.23
N GLY A 163 -9.74 -6.47 -0.55
CA GLY A 163 -10.65 -5.93 0.45
C GLY A 163 -11.36 -7.06 1.17
N GLY A 164 -11.19 -7.12 2.49
CA GLY A 164 -12.03 -7.97 3.31
C GLY A 164 -13.48 -7.52 3.15
N SER A 165 -14.37 -8.45 2.80
CA SER A 165 -15.78 -8.13 2.83
C SER A 165 -16.19 -7.88 4.29
N THR A 166 -16.66 -6.68 4.63
CA THR A 166 -17.51 -6.47 5.81
C THR A 166 -18.85 -7.19 5.62
N GLY A 167 -18.98 -7.91 4.52
CA GLY A 167 -20.10 -8.77 4.19
C GLY A 167 -20.12 -9.96 5.14
N ILE A 168 -21.27 -10.16 5.76
CA ILE A 168 -21.72 -11.44 6.26
C ILE A 168 -21.04 -12.54 5.41
N LYS A 169 -20.11 -13.28 6.00
CA LYS A 169 -19.54 -14.49 5.36
C LYS A 169 -20.71 -15.22 4.74
N ASP A 170 -20.57 -15.57 3.46
CA ASP A 170 -21.60 -16.24 2.67
C ASP A 170 -22.47 -17.10 3.56
N VAL A 171 -23.75 -16.74 3.60
CA VAL A 171 -24.74 -17.65 4.15
C VAL A 171 -24.76 -18.79 3.18
N GLU A 172 -24.02 -19.85 3.47
CA GLU A 172 -24.11 -21.09 2.71
C GLU A 172 -25.60 -21.45 2.65
N ALA A 173 -26.17 -21.21 1.49
CA ALA A 173 -27.51 -21.63 1.16
C ALA A 173 -27.47 -23.11 0.79
N GLU A 174 -27.15 -23.97 1.76
CA GLU A 174 -27.42 -25.39 1.67
C GLU A 174 -27.55 -26.06 3.06
N GLY A 175 -28.78 -26.42 3.39
CA GLY A 175 -29.13 -27.68 4.02
C GLY A 175 -28.77 -27.96 5.47
N GLY A 176 -28.07 -27.11 6.18
CA GLY A 176 -27.70 -27.36 7.57
C GLY A 176 -27.93 -26.16 8.46
N VAL A 177 -29.19 -25.93 8.91
CA VAL A 177 -29.49 -24.83 9.86
C VAL A 177 -28.76 -25.08 11.18
N LYS A 178 -27.61 -24.45 11.38
CA LYS A 178 -26.95 -24.44 12.71
C LYS A 178 -27.93 -23.94 13.76
N ALA A 179 -27.87 -24.49 14.95
CA ALA A 179 -28.74 -24.13 16.07
C ALA A 179 -28.73 -22.63 16.42
N ASN A 180 -27.65 -21.91 16.01
CA ASN A 180 -27.51 -20.47 16.17
C ASN A 180 -26.86 -19.89 14.90
N GLY A 181 -27.42 -18.85 14.30
CA GLY A 181 -26.84 -18.21 13.12
C GLY A 181 -27.76 -17.20 12.46
N LYS A 182 -27.23 -16.51 11.46
CA LYS A 182 -28.00 -15.62 10.57
C LYS A 182 -28.11 -16.29 9.20
N TYR A 183 -29.28 -16.25 8.60
CA TYR A 183 -29.51 -16.79 7.25
C TYR A 183 -30.53 -15.93 6.48
N LEU A 184 -30.52 -16.05 5.16
CA LEU A 184 -31.48 -15.38 4.30
C LEU A 184 -32.67 -16.31 4.04
N LYS A 185 -33.89 -15.84 4.29
CA LYS A 185 -35.12 -16.54 4.00
C LYS A 185 -36.08 -15.57 3.32
N ASP A 186 -36.51 -15.90 2.12
CA ASP A 186 -37.43 -15.06 1.30
C ASP A 186 -36.91 -13.61 1.13
N GLY A 187 -35.60 -13.43 0.94
CA GLY A 187 -34.96 -12.12 0.81
C GLY A 187 -34.85 -11.31 2.10
N LYS A 188 -35.15 -11.92 3.25
CA LYS A 188 -35.08 -11.26 4.57
C LYS A 188 -34.03 -11.93 5.45
N ILE A 189 -33.29 -11.12 6.20
CA ILE A 189 -32.35 -11.63 7.19
C ILE A 189 -33.12 -12.20 8.39
N VAL A 190 -32.90 -13.47 8.68
CA VAL A 190 -33.45 -14.15 9.86
C VAL A 190 -32.30 -14.58 10.76
N ILE A 191 -32.43 -14.30 12.04
CA ILE A 191 -31.47 -14.70 13.10
C ILE A 191 -32.09 -15.88 13.84
N LYS A 192 -31.44 -17.05 13.80
CA LYS A 192 -31.85 -18.22 14.58
C LYS A 192 -31.05 -18.32 15.86
N LYS A 193 -31.74 -18.54 16.98
CA LYS A 193 -31.14 -18.78 18.27
C LYS A 193 -31.88 -19.96 18.94
N GLY A 194 -31.29 -21.15 18.86
CA GLY A 194 -31.97 -22.39 19.19
C GLY A 194 -33.15 -22.63 18.25
N ASP A 195 -34.34 -22.89 18.79
CA ASP A 195 -35.55 -23.11 18.01
C ASP A 195 -36.32 -21.80 17.68
N LYS A 196 -35.76 -20.65 18.00
CA LYS A 196 -36.40 -19.35 17.82
C LYS A 196 -35.82 -18.60 16.63
N GLU A 197 -36.68 -18.01 15.81
CA GLU A 197 -36.32 -17.16 14.68
C GLU A 197 -36.69 -15.70 14.98
N PHE A 198 -35.76 -14.79 14.65
CA PHE A 198 -35.94 -13.35 14.83
C PHE A 198 -35.64 -12.63 13.52
N ASN A 199 -36.30 -11.53 13.25
CA ASN A 199 -35.97 -10.64 12.14
C ASN A 199 -34.75 -9.79 12.45
N ALA A 200 -34.25 -9.03 11.48
CA ALA A 200 -33.08 -8.16 11.64
C ALA A 200 -33.22 -7.10 12.73
N LEU A 201 -34.46 -6.77 13.12
CA LEU A 201 -34.81 -5.80 14.17
C LEU A 201 -35.00 -6.47 15.55
N GLY A 202 -34.75 -7.79 15.66
CA GLY A 202 -34.91 -8.55 16.91
C GLY A 202 -36.35 -9.00 17.20
N GLY A 203 -37.31 -8.73 16.33
CA GLY A 203 -38.64 -9.23 16.45
C GLY A 203 -38.72 -10.74 16.19
N ARG A 204 -39.39 -11.51 17.08
CA ARG A 204 -39.58 -12.96 16.91
C ARG A 204 -40.54 -13.21 15.73
N THR A 205 -40.12 -14.11 14.82
CA THR A 205 -40.81 -14.45 13.58
C THR A 205 -41.47 -15.85 13.64
N LYS A 206 -41.01 -16.68 14.60
CA LYS A 206 -41.55 -18.02 14.88
C LYS A 206 -41.24 -18.46 16.29
#